data_b604682079f0a57123736dd02840ad05
#
_entry.id   b604682079f0a57123736dd02840ad05
#
_cell.length_a   1.000
_cell.length_b   1.000
_cell.length_c   1.000
_cell.angle_alpha   90.00
_cell.angle_beta   90.00
_cell.angle_gamma   90.00
#
_symmetry.space_group_name_H-M   'P 1'
#
loop_
_entity.id
_entity.type
_entity.pdbx_description
1 polymer ?
#
loop_
_entity_poly.entity_id
_entity_poly.type
_entity_poly.pdbx_seq_one_letter_code
_entity_poly.pdbx_strand_id
1 'polypeptide(L)'
;MYSYDRQLILEDGTVYKGYGFGANKALAGEVVFNTGMTGYQETLSDPSYNGQIVTFTYPLIGNYGINRDDFETINPSIKGLIVREVCKKPSNFRTEYSLDEVLKELNIPGISGIDTRSLTRKIREHGTIKGIITDLCMDPEEQLENLRKTDLPTNQIEQVSTQKAFLSSGNGYRVVLVDFGMKSG
;
A
#
# COMPACT_ATOMS: atom_id res chain seq x y z
N MET A 1 -8.41 27.24 3.58
CA MET A 1 -7.49 26.39 4.35
C MET A 1 -8.07 24.98 4.26
N TYR A 2 -7.37 24.05 3.65
CA TYR A 2 -7.87 22.65 3.59
C TYR A 2 -7.76 22.08 5.00
N SER A 3 -8.87 21.58 5.56
CA SER A 3 -8.86 20.83 6.82
C SER A 3 -8.46 19.39 6.52
N TYR A 4 -7.77 18.75 7.45
CA TYR A 4 -7.57 17.30 7.39
C TYR A 4 -8.91 16.58 7.34
N ASP A 5 -8.95 15.47 6.59
CA ASP A 5 -10.16 14.65 6.41
C ASP A 5 -9.91 13.17 6.69
N ARG A 6 -8.63 12.79 6.94
CA ARG A 6 -8.24 11.40 7.18
C ARG A 6 -7.25 11.29 8.34
N GLN A 7 -7.24 10.12 8.98
CA GLN A 7 -6.29 9.80 10.05
C GLN A 7 -5.71 8.41 9.89
N LEU A 8 -4.46 8.26 10.34
CA LEU A 8 -3.78 7.00 10.56
C LEU A 8 -3.70 6.77 12.07
N ILE A 9 -4.22 5.65 12.54
CA ILE A 9 -4.17 5.25 13.94
C ILE A 9 -3.29 4.01 14.04
N LEU A 10 -2.28 4.02 14.91
CA LEU A 10 -1.41 2.90 15.18
C LEU A 10 -1.86 2.16 16.45
N GLU A 11 -1.54 0.88 16.58
CA GLU A 11 -1.95 0.05 17.72
C GLU A 11 -1.39 0.49 19.08
N ASP A 12 -0.34 1.32 19.09
CA ASP A 12 0.20 1.97 20.28
C ASP A 12 -0.60 3.22 20.72
N GLY A 13 -1.66 3.58 19.98
CA GLY A 13 -2.50 4.74 20.20
C GLY A 13 -2.01 6.03 19.54
N THR A 14 -0.90 6.01 18.79
CA THR A 14 -0.44 7.19 18.06
C THR A 14 -1.38 7.49 16.89
N VAL A 15 -1.78 8.77 16.76
CA VAL A 15 -2.66 9.24 15.68
C VAL A 15 -1.93 10.29 14.84
N TYR A 16 -1.91 10.08 13.54
CA TYR A 16 -1.46 11.05 12.54
C TYR A 16 -2.66 11.53 11.74
N LYS A 17 -2.83 12.84 11.61
CA LYS A 17 -3.88 13.46 10.79
C LYS A 17 -3.31 13.92 9.47
N GLY A 18 -4.08 13.76 8.38
CA GLY A 18 -3.63 14.09 7.04
C GLY A 18 -4.78 14.29 6.06
N TYR A 19 -4.42 14.34 4.79
CA TYR A 19 -5.36 14.51 3.67
C TYR A 19 -5.55 13.17 2.98
N GLY A 20 -6.82 12.80 2.77
CA GLY A 20 -7.17 11.58 2.07
C GLY A 20 -6.93 11.66 0.57
N PHE A 21 -6.53 10.52 0.00
CA PHE A 21 -6.54 10.23 -1.42
C PHE A 21 -6.81 8.74 -1.62
N GLY A 22 -7.02 8.31 -2.88
CA GLY A 22 -7.47 6.95 -3.14
C GLY A 22 -8.90 6.70 -2.64
N ALA A 23 -9.19 5.45 -2.27
CA ALA A 23 -10.52 5.05 -1.86
C ALA A 23 -10.94 5.63 -0.50
N ASN A 24 -12.23 5.96 -0.38
CA ASN A 24 -12.82 6.34 0.91
C ASN A 24 -13.27 5.09 1.67
N LYS A 25 -12.28 4.37 2.23
CA LYS A 25 -12.48 3.12 2.94
C LYS A 25 -11.53 3.01 4.12
N ALA A 26 -12.01 2.48 5.24
CA ALA A 26 -11.17 2.13 6.36
C ALA A 26 -10.54 0.74 6.14
N LEU A 27 -9.22 0.65 6.16
CA LEU A 27 -8.49 -0.62 6.06
C LEU A 27 -7.36 -0.67 7.08
N ALA A 28 -7.30 -1.80 7.78
CA ALA A 28 -6.23 -2.13 8.70
C ALA A 28 -5.17 -3.02 8.03
N GLY A 29 -3.92 -2.89 8.47
CA GLY A 29 -2.79 -3.69 8.00
C GLY A 29 -1.55 -3.48 8.85
N GLU A 30 -0.52 -4.25 8.58
CA GLU A 30 0.81 -4.01 9.12
C GLU A 30 1.41 -2.78 8.43
N VAL A 31 1.87 -1.81 9.22
CA VAL A 31 2.48 -0.58 8.68
C VAL A 31 3.97 -0.82 8.47
N VAL A 32 4.40 -0.71 7.23
CA VAL A 32 5.79 -0.89 6.80
C VAL A 32 6.29 0.35 6.07
N PHE A 33 7.60 0.43 5.82
CA PHE A 33 8.15 1.54 5.06
C PHE A 33 9.06 1.07 3.90
N ASN A 34 9.07 1.88 2.85
CA ASN A 34 9.96 1.75 1.71
C ASN A 34 10.80 3.01 1.56
N THR A 35 12.12 2.86 1.38
CA THR A 35 13.06 3.98 1.25
C THR A 35 13.47 4.25 -0.20
N GLY A 36 12.91 3.54 -1.17
CA GLY A 36 13.14 3.77 -2.60
C GLY A 36 12.75 5.19 -3.03
N MET A 37 13.57 5.82 -3.85
CA MET A 37 13.29 7.13 -4.42
C MET A 37 12.43 7.03 -5.70
N THR A 38 12.42 5.88 -6.33
CA THR A 38 11.69 5.55 -7.57
C THR A 38 11.02 4.20 -7.41
N GLY A 39 10.21 3.79 -8.38
CA GLY A 39 9.61 2.46 -8.36
C GLY A 39 8.42 2.34 -7.40
N TYR A 40 7.67 3.42 -7.21
CA TYR A 40 6.49 3.33 -6.33
C TYR A 40 5.39 2.46 -6.95
N GLN A 41 5.25 2.42 -8.26
CA GLN A 41 4.25 1.60 -8.94
C GLN A 41 4.57 0.11 -8.78
N GLU A 42 5.83 -0.26 -8.97
CA GLU A 42 6.33 -1.62 -8.74
C GLU A 42 6.11 -2.03 -7.28
N THR A 43 6.43 -1.15 -6.33
CA THR A 43 6.19 -1.41 -4.90
C THR A 43 4.70 -1.62 -4.58
N LEU A 44 3.80 -0.81 -5.16
CA LEU A 44 2.35 -0.94 -4.95
C LEU A 44 1.81 -2.29 -5.42
N SER A 45 2.38 -2.82 -6.50
CA SER A 45 1.96 -4.07 -7.12
C SER A 45 2.80 -5.28 -6.70
N ASP A 46 3.83 -5.10 -5.88
CA ASP A 46 4.66 -6.19 -5.38
C ASP A 46 3.88 -7.07 -4.39
N PRO A 47 3.69 -8.36 -4.68
CA PRO A 47 2.98 -9.29 -3.80
C PRO A 47 3.63 -9.44 -2.42
N SER A 48 4.89 -9.04 -2.24
CA SER A 48 5.57 -9.02 -0.94
C SER A 48 4.91 -8.06 0.07
N TYR A 49 4.18 -7.05 -0.41
CA TYR A 49 3.44 -6.11 0.44
C TYR A 49 1.97 -6.50 0.66
N ASN A 50 1.60 -7.74 0.36
CA ASN A 50 0.23 -8.21 0.58
C ASN A 50 -0.21 -8.04 2.03
N GLY A 51 -1.34 -7.36 2.23
CA GLY A 51 -1.91 -7.11 3.55
C GLY A 51 -1.28 -5.93 4.31
N GLN A 52 -0.28 -5.25 3.76
CA GLN A 52 0.46 -4.18 4.41
C GLN A 52 -0.01 -2.78 4.02
N ILE A 53 0.19 -1.82 4.90
CA ILE A 53 0.05 -0.38 4.66
C ILE A 53 1.47 0.17 4.44
N VAL A 54 1.76 0.61 3.23
CA VAL A 54 3.11 0.99 2.82
C VAL A 54 3.34 2.48 3.04
N THR A 55 4.39 2.83 3.77
CA THR A 55 4.86 4.21 3.95
C THR A 55 6.04 4.49 3.03
N PHE A 56 5.91 5.44 2.11
CA PHE A 56 7.07 5.93 1.36
C PHE A 56 7.79 7.05 2.12
N THR A 57 9.10 6.89 2.27
CA THR A 57 9.95 7.92 2.89
C THR A 57 10.33 9.03 1.92
N TYR A 58 10.30 8.76 0.61
CA TYR A 58 10.52 9.77 -0.42
C TYR A 58 9.39 10.82 -0.39
N PRO A 59 9.71 12.12 -0.45
CA PRO A 59 8.73 13.18 -0.15
C PRO A 59 7.55 13.23 -1.10
N LEU A 60 7.77 13.07 -2.41
CA LEU A 60 6.74 13.22 -3.44
C LEU A 60 6.51 11.90 -4.17
N ILE A 61 5.31 11.36 -4.10
CA ILE A 61 4.89 10.12 -4.76
C ILE A 61 3.82 10.42 -5.81
N GLY A 62 3.85 9.68 -6.92
CA GLY A 62 2.89 9.83 -8.01
C GLY A 62 3.33 10.79 -9.14
N ASN A 63 4.56 11.29 -9.11
CA ASN A 63 5.05 12.32 -10.03
C ASN A 63 5.14 11.87 -11.49
N TYR A 64 5.36 10.60 -11.78
CA TYR A 64 5.36 10.05 -13.14
C TYR A 64 4.07 9.28 -13.50
N GLY A 65 3.06 9.34 -12.62
CA GLY A 65 1.78 8.68 -12.85
C GLY A 65 1.85 7.16 -12.74
N ILE A 66 0.86 6.50 -13.30
CA ILE A 66 0.74 5.05 -13.41
C ILE A 66 0.60 4.69 -14.88
N ASN A 67 1.25 3.61 -15.29
CA ASN A 67 1.15 3.00 -16.61
C ASN A 67 0.98 1.48 -16.47
N ARG A 68 0.60 0.80 -17.56
CA ARG A 68 0.32 -0.64 -17.50
C ARG A 68 1.56 -1.52 -17.42
N ASP A 69 2.69 -1.02 -17.93
CA ASP A 69 3.89 -1.85 -18.13
C ASP A 69 4.67 -2.07 -16.84
N ASP A 70 4.60 -1.13 -15.90
CA ASP A 70 5.41 -1.12 -14.67
C ASP A 70 4.69 -1.79 -13.48
N PHE A 71 3.63 -2.58 -13.71
CA PHE A 71 2.98 -3.39 -12.67
C PHE A 71 3.69 -4.75 -12.53
N GLU A 72 4.10 -5.08 -11.29
CA GLU A 72 4.65 -6.40 -10.93
C GLU A 72 3.59 -7.50 -10.89
N THR A 73 2.34 -7.13 -10.58
CA THR A 73 1.19 -8.03 -10.61
C THR A 73 -0.07 -7.31 -11.11
N ILE A 74 -1.01 -8.07 -11.64
CA ILE A 74 -2.29 -7.54 -12.15
C ILE A 74 -3.16 -6.98 -11.01
N ASN A 75 -3.05 -7.54 -9.81
CA ASN A 75 -3.89 -7.20 -8.66
C ASN A 75 -3.03 -6.76 -7.47
N PRO A 76 -2.74 -5.46 -7.31
CA PRO A 76 -2.11 -4.93 -6.11
C PRO A 76 -2.89 -5.31 -4.84
N SER A 77 -2.19 -5.80 -3.83
CA SER A 77 -2.80 -6.38 -2.62
C SER A 77 -2.47 -5.63 -1.33
N ILE A 78 -1.87 -4.44 -1.44
CA ILE A 78 -1.62 -3.56 -0.29
C ILE A 78 -2.94 -3.09 0.34
N LYS A 79 -2.90 -2.75 1.63
CA LYS A 79 -4.06 -2.27 2.40
C LYS A 79 -4.13 -0.76 2.53
N GLY A 80 -3.07 -0.06 2.16
CA GLY A 80 -3.07 1.40 2.20
C GLY A 80 -1.74 2.00 1.83
N LEU A 81 -1.75 3.31 1.60
CA LEU A 81 -0.59 4.08 1.20
C LEU A 81 -0.42 5.32 2.08
N ILE A 82 0.77 5.50 2.64
CA ILE A 82 1.12 6.66 3.46
C ILE A 82 2.25 7.42 2.78
N VAL A 83 2.04 8.71 2.52
CA VAL A 83 3.02 9.56 1.85
C VAL A 83 3.14 10.94 2.53
N ARG A 84 4.26 11.60 2.34
CA ARG A 84 4.41 13.00 2.72
C ARG A 84 3.59 13.89 1.81
N GLU A 85 3.73 13.70 0.49
CA GLU A 85 3.03 14.47 -0.53
C GLU A 85 2.65 13.56 -1.70
N VAL A 86 1.43 13.73 -2.20
CA VAL A 86 0.93 13.05 -3.40
C VAL A 86 0.90 14.01 -4.57
N CYS A 87 1.45 13.60 -5.71
CA CYS A 87 1.39 14.38 -6.95
C CYS A 87 -0.02 14.33 -7.53
N LYS A 88 -0.67 15.50 -7.63
CA LYS A 88 -2.03 15.61 -8.19
C LYS A 88 -2.06 15.66 -9.72
N LYS A 89 -0.96 16.07 -10.34
CA LYS A 89 -0.84 16.22 -11.79
C LYS A 89 0.49 15.62 -12.23
N PRO A 90 0.53 14.31 -12.50
CA PRO A 90 1.74 13.68 -13.00
C PRO A 90 2.15 14.26 -14.35
N SER A 91 3.45 14.32 -14.61
CA SER A 91 4.02 14.90 -15.83
C SER A 91 5.03 13.95 -16.48
N ASN A 92 4.57 12.82 -16.99
CA ASN A 92 5.39 11.89 -17.73
C ASN A 92 4.64 11.46 -18.99
N PHE A 93 5.34 11.28 -20.11
CA PHE A 93 4.75 10.90 -21.40
C PHE A 93 4.09 9.49 -21.37
N ARG A 94 4.49 8.64 -20.41
CA ARG A 94 3.91 7.30 -20.19
C ARG A 94 2.73 7.29 -19.23
N THR A 95 2.35 8.44 -18.67
CA THR A 95 1.24 8.51 -17.70
C THR A 95 -0.08 8.17 -18.40
N GLU A 96 -0.74 7.12 -17.93
CA GLU A 96 -2.11 6.77 -18.32
C GLU A 96 -3.11 7.25 -17.27
N TYR A 97 -2.77 7.07 -15.98
CA TYR A 97 -3.62 7.41 -14.84
C TYR A 97 -2.81 8.12 -13.75
N SER A 98 -3.51 8.89 -12.92
CA SER A 98 -2.94 9.38 -11.66
C SER A 98 -2.93 8.28 -10.60
N LEU A 99 -2.05 8.40 -9.62
CA LEU A 99 -2.03 7.49 -8.47
C LEU A 99 -3.37 7.46 -7.70
N ASP A 100 -4.01 8.62 -7.55
CA ASP A 100 -5.30 8.74 -6.86
C ASP A 100 -6.41 7.96 -7.57
N GLU A 101 -6.50 8.06 -8.90
CA GLU A 101 -7.50 7.32 -9.70
C GLU A 101 -7.33 5.82 -9.56
N VAL A 102 -6.11 5.31 -9.71
CA VAL A 102 -5.82 3.88 -9.62
C VAL A 102 -6.13 3.34 -8.21
N LEU A 103 -5.74 4.05 -7.17
CA LEU A 103 -6.04 3.62 -5.79
C LEU A 103 -7.55 3.63 -5.49
N LYS A 104 -8.32 4.54 -6.08
CA LYS A 104 -9.79 4.54 -5.99
C LYS A 104 -10.39 3.30 -6.65
N GLU A 105 -9.95 2.98 -7.86
CA GLU A 105 -10.41 1.81 -8.60
C GLU A 105 -10.10 0.50 -7.87
N LEU A 106 -8.90 0.40 -7.29
CA LEU A 106 -8.45 -0.74 -6.51
C LEU A 106 -9.03 -0.80 -5.08
N ASN A 107 -9.83 0.19 -4.67
CA ASN A 107 -10.38 0.30 -3.32
C ASN A 107 -9.30 0.38 -2.21
N ILE A 108 -8.18 1.02 -2.49
CA ILE A 108 -7.06 1.21 -1.58
C ILE A 108 -7.08 2.64 -1.03
N PRO A 109 -7.16 2.84 0.31
CA PRO A 109 -7.09 4.16 0.91
C PRO A 109 -5.66 4.69 0.94
N GLY A 110 -5.52 6.01 0.80
CA GLY A 110 -4.26 6.70 0.96
C GLY A 110 -4.39 7.89 1.93
N ILE A 111 -3.28 8.23 2.60
CA ILE A 111 -3.18 9.41 3.44
C ILE A 111 -1.89 10.16 3.14
N SER A 112 -2.00 11.47 2.95
CA SER A 112 -0.88 12.37 2.68
C SER A 112 -0.76 13.48 3.74
N GLY A 113 0.35 14.21 3.75
CA GLY A 113 0.61 15.23 4.77
C GLY A 113 1.19 14.69 6.07
N ILE A 114 1.53 13.40 6.11
CA ILE A 114 2.08 12.72 7.27
C ILE A 114 3.58 13.04 7.42
N ASP A 115 4.05 13.15 8.65
CA ASP A 115 5.48 13.11 8.96
C ASP A 115 6.00 11.66 8.82
N THR A 116 6.28 11.29 7.57
CA THR A 116 6.76 9.94 7.24
C THR A 116 8.11 9.61 7.88
N ARG A 117 8.94 10.63 8.18
CA ARG A 117 10.21 10.43 8.90
C ARG A 117 9.97 10.00 10.34
N SER A 118 9.08 10.69 11.05
CA SER A 118 8.70 10.34 12.43
C SER A 118 8.10 8.94 12.47
N LEU A 119 7.17 8.64 11.55
CA LEU A 119 6.53 7.32 11.45
C LEU A 119 7.57 6.21 11.19
N THR A 120 8.49 6.42 10.25
CA THR A 120 9.54 5.44 9.92
C THR A 120 10.45 5.15 11.12
N ARG A 121 10.82 6.18 11.89
CA ARG A 121 11.61 5.99 13.13
C ARG A 121 10.85 5.14 14.15
N LYS A 122 9.56 5.41 14.33
CA LYS A 122 8.69 4.64 15.21
C LYS A 122 8.61 3.17 14.78
N ILE A 123 8.39 2.89 13.51
CA ILE A 123 8.35 1.52 12.98
C ILE A 123 9.69 0.81 13.22
N ARG A 124 10.82 1.48 13.02
CA ARG A 124 12.16 0.90 13.26
C ARG A 124 12.40 0.56 14.73
N GLU A 125 11.86 1.34 15.64
CA GLU A 125 12.01 1.12 17.09
C GLU A 125 11.09 -0.01 17.59
N HIS A 126 9.88 -0.14 17.05
CA HIS A 126 8.88 -1.14 17.45
C HIS A 126 9.02 -2.49 16.71
N GLY A 127 9.61 -2.49 15.52
CA GLY A 127 9.53 -3.61 14.58
C GLY A 127 8.23 -3.58 13.79
N THR A 128 7.38 -4.60 13.93
CA THR A 128 6.06 -4.64 13.30
C THR A 128 5.04 -3.88 14.12
N ILE A 129 4.20 -3.06 13.48
CA ILE A 129 3.14 -2.31 14.12
C ILE A 129 1.88 -2.31 13.24
N LYS A 130 0.72 -2.63 13.84
CA LYS A 130 -0.56 -2.54 13.15
C LYS A 130 -1.01 -1.09 13.05
N GLY A 131 -1.70 -0.76 11.95
CA GLY A 131 -2.33 0.54 11.78
C GLY A 131 -3.63 0.43 10.98
N ILE A 132 -4.43 1.48 11.07
CA ILE A 132 -5.65 1.65 10.28
C ILE A 132 -5.69 3.06 9.68
N ILE A 133 -5.96 3.15 8.38
CA ILE A 133 -6.29 4.41 7.72
C ILE A 133 -7.81 4.54 7.73
N THR A 134 -8.35 5.64 8.27
CA THR A 134 -9.79 5.87 8.40
C THR A 134 -10.12 7.36 8.29
N ASP A 135 -11.41 7.67 8.14
CA ASP A 135 -11.88 9.05 8.10
C ASP A 135 -11.68 9.76 9.42
N LEU A 136 -11.42 11.07 9.37
CA LEU A 136 -11.19 11.88 10.57
C LEU A 136 -12.42 12.00 11.47
N CYS A 137 -13.62 11.79 10.94
CA CYS A 137 -14.88 11.83 11.70
C CYS A 137 -15.09 10.58 12.58
N MET A 138 -14.33 9.51 12.36
CA MET A 138 -14.41 8.29 13.18
C MET A 138 -13.69 8.51 14.51
N ASP A 139 -14.27 7.99 15.59
CA ASP A 139 -13.67 8.09 16.92
C ASP A 139 -12.36 7.29 17.00
N PRO A 140 -11.22 7.94 17.30
CA PRO A 140 -9.93 7.27 17.36
C PRO A 140 -9.87 6.14 18.41
N GLU A 141 -10.54 6.28 19.53
CA GLU A 141 -10.52 5.28 20.62
C GLU A 141 -11.26 4.01 20.20
N GLU A 142 -12.43 4.16 19.58
CA GLU A 142 -13.19 3.04 19.01
C GLU A 142 -12.39 2.32 17.92
N GLN A 143 -11.78 3.08 17.01
CA GLN A 143 -10.96 2.51 15.94
C GLN A 143 -9.72 1.79 16.49
N LEU A 144 -9.10 2.31 17.53
CA LEU A 144 -7.97 1.68 18.20
C LEU A 144 -8.35 0.36 18.85
N GLU A 145 -9.50 0.30 19.55
CA GLU A 145 -9.99 -0.95 20.13
C GLU A 145 -10.27 -2.01 19.06
N ASN A 146 -10.89 -1.60 17.94
CA ASN A 146 -11.16 -2.50 16.83
C ASN A 146 -9.86 -2.99 16.18
N LEU A 147 -8.88 -2.11 16.00
CA LEU A 147 -7.56 -2.45 15.45
C LEU A 147 -6.84 -3.49 16.31
N ARG A 148 -6.88 -3.33 17.64
CA ARG A 148 -6.25 -4.27 18.58
C ARG A 148 -6.88 -5.66 18.55
N LYS A 149 -8.19 -5.73 18.34
CA LYS A 149 -8.95 -6.99 18.21
C LYS A 149 -8.81 -7.64 16.83
N THR A 150 -8.33 -6.89 15.84
CA THR A 150 -8.18 -7.41 14.48
C THR A 150 -6.92 -8.26 14.36
N ASP A 151 -7.09 -9.52 13.99
CA ASP A 151 -6.00 -10.39 13.60
C ASP A 151 -5.62 -10.13 12.14
N LEU A 152 -4.34 -9.89 11.89
CA LEU A 152 -3.85 -9.78 10.52
C LEU A 152 -3.73 -11.18 9.90
N PRO A 153 -4.01 -11.32 8.60
CA PRO A 153 -3.87 -12.61 7.92
C PRO A 153 -2.46 -13.17 8.06
N THR A 154 -2.36 -14.47 8.32
CA THR A 154 -1.07 -15.20 8.40
C THR A 154 -0.78 -16.02 7.16
N ASN A 155 -1.72 -16.05 6.19
CA ASN A 155 -1.65 -16.83 4.95
C ASN A 155 -1.35 -15.95 3.73
N GLN A 156 -0.52 -14.92 3.86
CA GLN A 156 -0.22 -13.97 2.78
C GLN A 156 0.34 -14.64 1.53
N ILE A 157 1.20 -15.64 1.70
CA ILE A 157 1.79 -16.39 0.58
C ILE A 157 0.70 -17.12 -0.22
N GLU A 158 -0.22 -17.79 0.47
CA GLU A 158 -1.34 -18.49 -0.17
C GLU A 158 -2.23 -17.53 -0.98
N GLN A 159 -2.44 -16.31 -0.47
CA GLN A 159 -3.27 -15.29 -1.13
C GLN A 159 -2.67 -14.77 -2.44
N VAL A 160 -1.35 -14.78 -2.59
CA VAL A 160 -0.65 -14.26 -3.77
C VAL A 160 -0.09 -15.36 -4.69
N SER A 161 -0.15 -16.61 -4.27
CA SER A 161 0.30 -17.75 -5.06
C SER A 161 -0.74 -18.17 -6.09
N THR A 162 -0.29 -18.77 -7.18
CA THR A 162 -1.15 -19.33 -8.22
C THR A 162 -2.06 -20.43 -7.64
N GLN A 163 -3.37 -20.28 -7.83
CA GLN A 163 -4.37 -21.21 -7.29
C GLN A 163 -4.55 -22.47 -8.14
N LYS A 164 -4.11 -22.45 -9.40
CA LYS A 164 -4.26 -23.56 -10.34
C LYS A 164 -2.99 -23.78 -11.13
N ALA A 165 -2.57 -25.03 -11.26
CA ALA A 165 -1.49 -25.37 -12.16
C ALA A 165 -1.89 -25.07 -13.62
N PHE A 166 -1.00 -24.45 -14.37
CA PHE A 166 -1.16 -24.28 -15.81
C PHE A 166 0.09 -24.78 -16.53
N LEU A 167 -0.11 -25.23 -17.77
CA LEU A 167 0.94 -25.77 -18.61
C LEU A 167 1.22 -24.80 -19.75
N SER A 168 2.47 -24.35 -19.86
CA SER A 168 2.97 -23.71 -21.07
C SER A 168 3.57 -24.78 -21.97
N SER A 169 3.00 -25.00 -23.13
CA SER A 169 3.45 -26.04 -24.07
C SER A 169 4.74 -25.61 -24.77
N GLY A 170 5.63 -26.61 -25.02
CA GLY A 170 6.89 -26.41 -25.71
C GLY A 170 7.53 -27.75 -26.06
N ASN A 171 8.54 -27.72 -26.93
CA ASN A 171 9.25 -28.93 -27.42
C ASN A 171 10.56 -29.19 -26.69
N GLY A 172 10.88 -28.44 -25.63
CA GLY A 172 12.13 -28.57 -24.86
C GLY A 172 11.99 -29.40 -23.60
N TYR A 173 12.89 -29.14 -22.65
CA TYR A 173 12.84 -29.77 -21.33
C TYR A 173 11.60 -29.33 -20.56
N ARG A 174 11.06 -30.25 -19.75
CA ARG A 174 9.99 -29.90 -18.80
C ARG A 174 10.59 -29.23 -17.58
N VAL A 175 10.18 -27.99 -17.31
CA VAL A 175 10.56 -27.22 -16.11
C VAL A 175 9.29 -27.04 -15.27
N VAL A 176 9.39 -27.26 -13.98
CA VAL A 176 8.31 -27.00 -13.02
C VAL A 176 8.66 -25.74 -12.23
N LEU A 177 7.83 -24.70 -12.34
CA LEU A 177 7.91 -23.52 -11.52
C LEU A 177 6.93 -23.66 -10.36
N VAL A 178 7.44 -23.52 -9.13
CA VAL A 178 6.60 -23.46 -7.91
C VAL A 178 6.46 -21.99 -7.52
N ASP A 179 5.22 -21.51 -7.58
CA ASP A 179 4.91 -20.10 -7.35
C ASP A 179 4.53 -19.86 -5.88
N PHE A 180 5.24 -18.91 -5.26
CA PHE A 180 4.97 -18.36 -3.92
C PHE A 180 4.74 -16.85 -3.95
N GLY A 181 4.13 -16.33 -5.00
CA GLY A 181 3.95 -14.91 -5.25
C GLY A 181 4.96 -14.38 -6.28
N MET A 182 4.89 -14.92 -7.50
CA MET A 182 5.76 -14.55 -8.61
C MET A 182 5.48 -13.11 -9.06
N LYS A 183 6.56 -12.39 -9.39
CA LYS A 183 6.51 -11.08 -10.05
C LYS A 183 6.62 -11.24 -11.57
N SER A 184 6.02 -10.28 -12.29
CA SER A 184 5.98 -10.28 -13.76
C SER A 184 7.22 -9.65 -14.40
N GLY A 185 8.19 -9.19 -13.62
CA GLY A 185 9.39 -8.46 -14.09
C GLY A 185 10.37 -9.26 -14.92
#